data_747b019bff384b7326c1bb2100b738eb
#
_entry.id   747b019bff384b7326c1bb2100b738eb
#
_cell.length_a   1.000
_cell.length_b   1.000
_cell.length_c   1.000
_cell.angle_alpha   90.00
_cell.angle_beta   90.00
_cell.angle_gamma   90.00
#
_symmetry.space_group_name_H-M   'P 1'
#
loop_
_entity.id
_entity.type
_entity.pdbx_description
1 polymer ?
#
loop_
_entity_poly.entity_id
_entity_poly.type
_entity_poly.pdbx_seq_one_letter_code
_entity_poly.pdbx_strand_id
1 'polypeptide(L)'
;MRRIALIGVVVFVAACKQPAPPGLLQEYQSRSLMTCCNIHYETDQVNDANYFVGSTIPAGTPVKVDAMTGNSVTFTTAEGKKLTVVHSYGRDQESMQQWVSKLLVADDPKAKLATFSKSAQQAVREGRVEKGMTREQVIMSLGYPPTHRTASTTSNEWTYWYNRWVTYKVQFDDQGLVANVIGSPAPTQNQPIQPDPKPVPTPKSASHGKKRK
;
A
#
# COMPACT_ATOMS: atom_id res chain seq x y z
N MET A 1 -19.18 -37.58 -56.56
CA MET A 1 -18.46 -37.45 -55.28
C MET A 1 -18.53 -35.98 -54.83
N ARG A 2 -19.41 -35.64 -53.89
CA ARG A 2 -19.62 -34.25 -53.41
C ARG A 2 -18.73 -34.05 -52.16
N ARG A 3 -17.75 -33.17 -52.25
CA ARG A 3 -16.90 -32.79 -51.11
C ARG A 3 -17.62 -31.74 -50.29
N ILE A 4 -18.02 -32.08 -49.08
CA ILE A 4 -18.60 -31.17 -48.07
C ILE A 4 -17.41 -30.50 -47.37
N ALA A 5 -17.24 -29.19 -47.56
CA ALA A 5 -16.27 -28.39 -46.82
C ALA A 5 -16.91 -27.99 -45.49
N LEU A 6 -16.39 -28.50 -44.38
CA LEU A 6 -16.71 -28.07 -43.02
C LEU A 6 -16.02 -26.72 -42.77
N ILE A 7 -16.79 -25.64 -42.75
CA ILE A 7 -16.31 -24.32 -42.30
C ILE A 7 -16.38 -24.31 -40.75
N GLY A 8 -15.23 -24.45 -40.12
CA GLY A 8 -15.11 -24.30 -38.68
C GLY A 8 -15.30 -22.83 -38.28
N VAL A 9 -16.36 -22.52 -37.56
CA VAL A 9 -16.57 -21.20 -36.94
C VAL A 9 -15.69 -21.13 -35.68
N VAL A 10 -14.60 -20.36 -35.74
CA VAL A 10 -13.79 -20.03 -34.55
C VAL A 10 -14.50 -18.93 -33.80
N VAL A 11 -15.18 -19.26 -32.70
CA VAL A 11 -15.77 -18.30 -31.77
C VAL A 11 -14.64 -17.71 -30.94
N PHE A 12 -14.21 -16.48 -31.21
CA PHE A 12 -13.37 -15.71 -30.31
C PHE A 12 -14.19 -15.29 -29.08
N VAL A 13 -14.02 -16.00 -27.97
CA VAL A 13 -14.52 -15.54 -26.69
C VAL A 13 -13.61 -14.39 -26.24
N ALA A 14 -13.98 -13.15 -26.58
CA ALA A 14 -13.37 -11.97 -25.98
C ALA A 14 -13.69 -12.01 -24.47
N ALA A 15 -12.68 -12.16 -23.62
CA ALA A 15 -12.84 -12.02 -22.18
C ALA A 15 -13.25 -10.57 -21.87
N CYS A 16 -14.55 -10.31 -21.81
CA CYS A 16 -15.10 -8.99 -21.47
C CYS A 16 -14.68 -8.67 -20.04
N LYS A 17 -13.81 -7.66 -19.88
CA LYS A 17 -13.54 -7.07 -18.55
C LYS A 17 -14.86 -6.52 -18.03
N GLN A 18 -15.26 -6.95 -16.83
CA GLN A 18 -16.48 -6.46 -16.21
C GLN A 18 -16.37 -4.94 -15.99
N PRO A 19 -17.37 -4.13 -16.35
CA PRO A 19 -17.32 -2.69 -16.16
C PRO A 19 -17.29 -2.32 -14.67
N ALA A 20 -16.75 -1.15 -14.38
CA ALA A 20 -16.82 -0.57 -13.06
C ALA A 20 -18.28 -0.26 -12.66
N PRO A 21 -18.61 -0.17 -11.36
CA PRO A 21 -19.88 0.34 -10.91
C PRO A 21 -20.20 1.69 -11.54
N PRO A 22 -21.47 1.97 -11.95
CA PRO A 22 -21.85 3.22 -12.58
C PRO A 22 -21.46 4.44 -11.73
N GLY A 23 -20.87 5.46 -12.35
CA GLY A 23 -20.48 6.71 -11.71
C GLY A 23 -19.17 6.66 -10.90
N LEU A 24 -18.69 5.48 -10.49
CA LEU A 24 -17.51 5.35 -9.64
C LEU A 24 -16.25 5.97 -10.26
N LEU A 25 -16.01 5.73 -11.54
CA LEU A 25 -14.85 6.31 -12.23
C LEU A 25 -14.92 7.84 -12.25
N GLN A 26 -16.09 8.44 -12.56
CA GLN A 26 -16.27 9.88 -12.59
C GLN A 26 -16.09 10.51 -11.21
N GLU A 27 -16.60 9.86 -10.15
CA GLU A 27 -16.40 10.28 -8.78
C GLU A 27 -14.91 10.41 -8.45
N TYR A 28 -14.13 9.37 -8.76
CA TYR A 28 -12.70 9.36 -8.46
C TYR A 28 -11.88 10.29 -9.37
N GLN A 29 -12.29 10.51 -10.60
CA GLN A 29 -11.63 11.45 -11.52
C GLN A 29 -11.86 12.93 -11.14
N SER A 30 -12.93 13.25 -10.43
CA SER A 30 -13.26 14.60 -9.98
C SER A 30 -12.57 15.02 -8.68
N ARG A 31 -11.89 14.09 -7.98
CA ARG A 31 -11.29 14.30 -6.67
C ARG A 31 -9.76 14.41 -6.75
N SER A 32 -9.18 15.22 -5.87
CA SER A 32 -7.74 15.14 -5.58
C SER A 32 -7.51 13.94 -4.69
N LEU A 33 -6.75 12.97 -5.16
CA LEU A 33 -6.54 11.69 -4.49
C LEU A 33 -5.05 11.41 -4.29
N MET A 34 -4.77 10.62 -3.27
CA MET A 34 -3.43 10.15 -2.91
C MET A 34 -3.48 8.66 -2.59
N THR A 35 -2.35 7.98 -2.68
CA THR A 35 -2.22 6.61 -2.16
C THR A 35 -2.36 6.60 -0.65
N CYS A 36 -3.18 5.69 -0.08
CA CYS A 36 -3.36 5.56 1.38
C CYS A 36 -2.06 5.19 2.09
N CYS A 37 -1.25 4.45 1.42
CA CYS A 37 -0.21 3.59 1.97
C CYS A 37 0.83 3.31 0.90
N ASN A 38 1.93 2.66 1.27
CA ASN A 38 2.91 2.20 0.31
C ASN A 38 2.29 1.15 -0.63
N ILE A 39 2.57 1.29 -1.92
CA ILE A 39 2.18 0.31 -2.95
C ILE A 39 3.46 -0.22 -3.59
N HIS A 40 3.69 -1.52 -3.45
CA HIS A 40 4.84 -2.20 -4.04
C HIS A 40 4.54 -2.68 -5.46
N TYR A 41 5.51 -2.58 -6.37
CA TYR A 41 5.35 -2.99 -7.76
C TYR A 41 6.66 -3.43 -8.40
N GLU A 42 6.60 -4.47 -9.24
CA GLU A 42 7.68 -4.87 -10.15
C GLU A 42 7.31 -4.57 -11.60
N THR A 43 6.02 -4.56 -11.91
CA THR A 43 5.45 -4.32 -13.24
C THR A 43 4.41 -3.21 -13.20
N ASP A 44 3.80 -2.89 -14.33
CA ASP A 44 2.72 -1.90 -14.40
C ASP A 44 1.36 -2.44 -13.92
N GLN A 45 1.31 -3.70 -13.51
CA GLN A 45 0.14 -4.32 -12.91
C GLN A 45 0.52 -5.09 -11.65
N VAL A 46 -0.19 -4.81 -10.55
CA VAL A 46 -0.06 -5.48 -9.26
C VAL A 46 -1.43 -5.89 -8.74
N ASN A 47 -1.47 -6.68 -7.68
CA ASN A 47 -2.72 -7.08 -7.03
C ASN A 47 -2.83 -6.49 -5.61
N ASP A 48 -4.01 -6.64 -5.02
CA ASP A 48 -4.36 -6.16 -3.68
C ASP A 48 -3.66 -6.89 -2.51
N ALA A 49 -2.85 -7.92 -2.79
CA ALA A 49 -1.98 -8.51 -1.77
C ALA A 49 -0.75 -7.64 -1.47
N ASN A 50 -0.45 -6.65 -2.33
CA ASN A 50 0.64 -5.68 -2.15
C ASN A 50 1.96 -6.35 -1.76
N TYR A 51 2.40 -7.33 -2.55
CA TYR A 51 3.63 -8.10 -2.29
C TYR A 51 4.81 -7.18 -2.04
N PHE A 52 5.61 -7.47 -1.00
CA PHE A 52 6.81 -6.71 -0.66
C PHE A 52 7.96 -7.01 -1.63
N VAL A 53 7.83 -6.52 -2.87
CA VAL A 53 8.79 -6.75 -3.96
C VAL A 53 8.96 -5.49 -4.83
N GLY A 54 10.12 -5.37 -5.46
CA GLY A 54 10.40 -4.34 -6.46
C GLY A 54 10.48 -2.92 -5.91
N SER A 55 9.88 -1.97 -6.62
CA SER A 55 9.85 -0.55 -6.28
C SER A 55 8.61 -0.22 -5.45
N THR A 56 8.61 0.96 -4.83
CA THR A 56 7.50 1.42 -3.97
C THR A 56 6.98 2.78 -4.43
N ILE A 57 5.65 2.91 -4.55
CA ILE A 57 4.96 4.20 -4.56
C ILE A 57 4.65 4.53 -3.09
N PRO A 58 5.22 5.61 -2.52
CA PRO A 58 5.03 5.94 -1.10
C PRO A 58 3.60 6.35 -0.75
N ALA A 59 3.21 6.14 0.50
CA ALA A 59 1.98 6.70 1.08
C ALA A 59 1.90 8.22 0.85
N GLY A 60 0.72 8.72 0.50
CA GLY A 60 0.49 10.14 0.22
C GLY A 60 1.06 10.60 -1.13
N THR A 61 1.32 9.69 -2.08
CA THR A 61 1.67 10.07 -3.44
C THR A 61 0.41 10.53 -4.18
N PRO A 62 0.38 11.78 -4.70
CA PRO A 62 -0.75 12.26 -5.49
C PRO A 62 -0.94 11.43 -6.75
N VAL A 63 -2.19 11.10 -7.07
CA VAL A 63 -2.53 10.27 -8.22
C VAL A 63 -3.73 10.83 -8.99
N LYS A 64 -3.74 10.58 -10.30
CA LYS A 64 -4.88 10.79 -11.18
C LYS A 64 -5.43 9.44 -11.62
N VAL A 65 -6.72 9.21 -11.39
CA VAL A 65 -7.38 7.97 -11.84
C VAL A 65 -7.64 8.05 -13.35
N ASP A 66 -7.10 7.09 -14.08
CA ASP A 66 -7.25 7.02 -15.54
C ASP A 66 -8.41 6.11 -15.96
N ALA A 67 -8.56 4.95 -15.32
CA ALA A 67 -9.56 3.95 -15.66
C ALA A 67 -9.94 3.08 -14.47
N MET A 68 -11.15 2.51 -14.51
CA MET A 68 -11.62 1.48 -13.59
C MET A 68 -12.36 0.38 -14.33
N THR A 69 -12.27 -0.84 -13.80
CA THR A 69 -13.11 -1.98 -14.21
C THR A 69 -13.85 -2.50 -12.97
N GLY A 70 -14.60 -3.58 -13.11
CA GLY A 70 -15.27 -4.23 -11.96
C GLY A 70 -14.32 -4.74 -10.87
N ASN A 71 -13.03 -4.86 -11.18
CA ASN A 71 -12.04 -5.38 -10.23
C ASN A 71 -10.65 -4.71 -10.35
N SER A 72 -10.51 -3.56 -10.96
CA SER A 72 -9.22 -2.87 -11.05
C SER A 72 -9.35 -1.37 -11.13
N VAL A 73 -8.35 -0.67 -10.63
CA VAL A 73 -8.13 0.75 -10.81
C VAL A 73 -6.79 0.99 -11.47
N THR A 74 -6.75 1.84 -12.48
CA THR A 74 -5.53 2.35 -13.12
C THR A 74 -5.38 3.81 -12.80
N PHE A 75 -4.21 4.20 -12.32
CA PHE A 75 -3.88 5.60 -12.03
C PHE A 75 -2.47 5.95 -12.48
N THR A 76 -2.21 7.24 -12.61
CA THR A 76 -0.90 7.81 -12.91
C THR A 76 -0.48 8.69 -11.74
N THR A 77 0.75 8.51 -11.22
CA THR A 77 1.32 9.36 -10.16
C THR A 77 1.78 10.71 -10.71
N ALA A 78 2.04 11.67 -9.83
CA ALA A 78 2.55 12.98 -10.23
C ALA A 78 3.90 12.88 -11.00
N GLU A 79 4.71 11.86 -10.70
CA GLU A 79 5.99 11.58 -11.37
C GLU A 79 5.82 10.83 -12.71
N GLY A 80 4.56 10.57 -13.12
CA GLY A 80 4.26 9.91 -14.40
C GLY A 80 4.25 8.39 -14.37
N LYS A 81 4.41 7.74 -13.20
CA LYS A 81 4.28 6.28 -13.10
C LYS A 81 2.83 5.88 -13.24
N LYS A 82 2.52 5.09 -14.26
CA LYS A 82 1.21 4.47 -14.46
C LYS A 82 1.18 3.08 -13.84
N LEU A 83 0.17 2.80 -13.02
CA LEU A 83 -0.01 1.52 -12.35
C LEU A 83 -1.47 1.07 -12.40
N THR A 84 -1.69 -0.22 -12.65
CA THR A 84 -2.99 -0.88 -12.50
C THR A 84 -2.95 -1.77 -11.27
N VAL A 85 -3.81 -1.49 -10.29
CA VAL A 85 -3.99 -2.35 -9.12
C VAL A 85 -5.25 -3.19 -9.31
N VAL A 86 -5.12 -4.50 -9.18
CA VAL A 86 -6.20 -5.47 -9.40
C VAL A 86 -6.70 -5.99 -8.07
N HIS A 87 -7.99 -5.84 -7.82
CA HIS A 87 -8.69 -6.44 -6.68
C HIS A 87 -8.93 -7.93 -6.94
N SER A 88 -7.96 -8.75 -6.57
CA SER A 88 -7.93 -10.17 -6.91
C SER A 88 -8.39 -11.06 -5.76
N TYR A 89 -7.91 -10.77 -4.55
CA TYR A 89 -8.03 -11.68 -3.41
C TYR A 89 -9.19 -11.35 -2.47
N GLY A 90 -9.59 -10.09 -2.35
CA GLY A 90 -10.64 -9.64 -1.44
C GLY A 90 -12.01 -9.44 -2.08
N ARG A 91 -12.15 -9.65 -3.37
CA ARG A 91 -13.34 -9.26 -4.15
C ARG A 91 -14.65 -9.95 -3.75
N ASP A 92 -14.56 -11.10 -3.08
CA ASP A 92 -15.74 -11.83 -2.58
C ASP A 92 -16.17 -11.35 -1.18
N GLN A 93 -15.30 -10.58 -0.49
CA GLN A 93 -15.51 -10.05 0.85
C GLN A 93 -15.85 -8.56 0.85
N GLU A 94 -15.42 -7.82 -0.17
CA GLU A 94 -15.67 -6.38 -0.28
C GLU A 94 -15.91 -5.96 -1.73
N SER A 95 -16.76 -4.96 -1.92
CA SER A 95 -17.06 -4.40 -3.23
C SER A 95 -15.89 -3.58 -3.79
N MET A 96 -15.89 -3.35 -5.11
CA MET A 96 -14.93 -2.46 -5.77
C MET A 96 -14.89 -1.06 -5.12
N GLN A 97 -16.04 -0.50 -4.76
CA GLN A 97 -16.13 0.81 -4.11
C GLN A 97 -15.48 0.82 -2.72
N GLN A 98 -15.77 -0.18 -1.89
CA GLN A 98 -15.17 -0.33 -0.56
C GLN A 98 -13.66 -0.51 -0.65
N TRP A 99 -13.19 -1.33 -1.58
CA TRP A 99 -11.78 -1.59 -1.76
C TRP A 99 -11.02 -0.35 -2.27
N VAL A 100 -11.49 0.32 -3.32
CA VAL A 100 -10.79 1.48 -3.89
C VAL A 100 -10.78 2.67 -2.94
N SER A 101 -11.81 2.82 -2.07
CA SER A 101 -11.85 3.89 -1.05
C SER A 101 -10.79 3.72 0.04
N LYS A 102 -10.31 2.49 0.25
CA LYS A 102 -9.18 2.20 1.14
C LYS A 102 -7.83 2.44 0.46
N LEU A 103 -7.74 2.28 -0.85
CA LEU A 103 -6.52 2.41 -1.62
C LEU A 103 -6.19 3.87 -1.98
N LEU A 104 -7.21 4.63 -2.41
CA LEU A 104 -7.07 6.01 -2.86
C LEU A 104 -7.91 6.93 -1.97
N VAL A 105 -7.24 7.83 -1.27
CA VAL A 105 -7.82 8.69 -0.23
C VAL A 105 -7.72 10.17 -0.60
N ALA A 106 -8.63 11.00 -0.07
CA ALA A 106 -8.60 12.45 -0.24
C ALA A 106 -7.79 13.15 0.87
N ASP A 107 -7.78 12.58 2.08
CA ASP A 107 -6.99 13.09 3.19
C ASP A 107 -5.51 12.82 2.94
N ASP A 108 -4.64 13.77 3.29
CA ASP A 108 -3.20 13.64 3.05
C ASP A 108 -2.52 12.71 4.07
N PRO A 109 -2.10 11.48 3.69
CA PRO A 109 -1.40 10.58 4.59
C PRO A 109 -0.05 11.11 5.06
N LYS A 110 0.59 12.05 4.33
CA LYS A 110 1.87 12.66 4.75
C LYS A 110 1.69 13.53 5.99
N ALA A 111 0.56 14.25 6.08
CA ALA A 111 0.24 15.03 7.28
C ALA A 111 0.15 14.12 8.50
N LYS A 112 -0.48 12.96 8.36
CA LYS A 112 -0.56 11.95 9.42
C LYS A 112 0.80 11.32 9.73
N LEU A 113 1.56 10.94 8.69
CA LEU A 113 2.91 10.39 8.84
C LEU A 113 3.82 11.35 9.63
N ALA A 114 3.69 12.67 9.43
CA ALA A 114 4.49 13.66 10.14
C ALA A 114 4.23 13.69 11.65
N THR A 115 3.09 13.18 12.12
CA THR A 115 2.77 13.08 13.57
C THR A 115 3.40 11.86 14.25
N PHE A 116 3.92 10.89 13.49
CA PHE A 116 4.55 9.70 14.05
C PHE A 116 5.95 10.00 14.58
N SER A 117 6.47 9.13 15.46
CA SER A 117 7.87 9.19 15.88
C SER A 117 8.80 9.02 14.67
N LYS A 118 10.03 9.51 14.77
CA LYS A 118 11.00 9.39 13.65
C LYS A 118 11.29 7.95 13.26
N SER A 119 11.36 7.04 14.25
CA SER A 119 11.53 5.61 13.99
C SER A 119 10.33 5.02 13.23
N ALA A 120 9.09 5.35 13.65
CA ALA A 120 7.90 4.91 12.95
C ALA A 120 7.79 5.49 11.52
N GLN A 121 8.15 6.77 11.34
CA GLN A 121 8.23 7.37 10.00
C GLN A 121 9.23 6.65 9.11
N GLN A 122 10.39 6.27 9.64
CA GLN A 122 11.39 5.53 8.89
C GLN A 122 10.88 4.12 8.55
N ALA A 123 10.32 3.39 9.52
CA ALA A 123 9.73 2.08 9.29
C ALA A 123 8.67 2.11 8.19
N VAL A 124 7.78 3.11 8.20
CA VAL A 124 6.78 3.30 7.14
C VAL A 124 7.43 3.55 5.79
N ARG A 125 8.41 4.45 5.68
CA ARG A 125 9.10 4.72 4.40
C ARG A 125 9.80 3.49 3.82
N GLU A 126 10.28 2.61 4.68
CA GLU A 126 10.99 1.38 4.30
C GLU A 126 10.05 0.18 4.12
N GLY A 127 8.73 0.36 4.29
CA GLY A 127 7.75 -0.72 4.19
C GLY A 127 7.94 -1.79 5.27
N ARG A 128 8.46 -1.42 6.44
CA ARG A 128 8.73 -2.34 7.55
C ARG A 128 7.66 -2.24 8.64
N VAL A 129 7.49 -3.33 9.38
CA VAL A 129 6.71 -3.37 10.61
C VAL A 129 7.62 -3.62 11.79
N GLU A 130 7.45 -2.82 12.84
CA GLU A 130 8.22 -2.91 14.07
C GLU A 130 7.29 -3.06 15.27
N LYS A 131 7.80 -3.71 16.32
CA LYS A 131 7.09 -3.84 17.59
C LYS A 131 6.72 -2.45 18.16
N GLY A 132 5.49 -2.31 18.62
CA GLY A 132 4.95 -1.05 19.14
C GLY A 132 4.31 -0.14 18.08
N MET A 133 4.36 -0.46 16.80
CA MET A 133 3.59 0.28 15.78
C MET A 133 2.08 0.09 16.00
N THR A 134 1.31 1.15 15.73
CA THR A 134 -0.15 1.09 15.73
C THR A 134 -0.67 0.42 14.45
N ARG A 135 -1.93 -0.03 14.45
CA ARG A 135 -2.61 -0.55 13.25
C ARG A 135 -2.54 0.43 12.08
N GLU A 136 -2.72 1.72 12.33
CA GLU A 136 -2.64 2.76 11.30
C GLU A 136 -1.25 2.87 10.68
N GLN A 137 -0.20 2.82 11.50
CA GLN A 137 1.19 2.83 11.03
C GLN A 137 1.51 1.59 10.18
N VAL A 138 0.98 0.43 10.57
CA VAL A 138 1.12 -0.82 9.80
C VAL A 138 0.40 -0.71 8.45
N ILE A 139 -0.83 -0.18 8.42
CA ILE A 139 -1.56 0.07 7.16
C ILE A 139 -0.77 1.03 6.26
N MET A 140 -0.27 2.12 6.81
CA MET A 140 0.50 3.09 6.02
C MET A 140 1.79 2.48 5.45
N SER A 141 2.41 1.55 6.18
CA SER A 141 3.63 0.85 5.77
C SER A 141 3.38 -0.24 4.73
N LEU A 142 2.39 -1.11 4.97
CA LEU A 142 2.18 -2.34 4.20
C LEU A 142 0.93 -2.34 3.32
N GLY A 143 0.05 -1.36 3.48
CA GLY A 143 -1.30 -1.39 2.95
C GLY A 143 -2.29 -2.13 3.85
N TYR A 144 -3.55 -2.15 3.43
CA TYR A 144 -4.57 -2.94 4.10
C TYR A 144 -4.31 -4.44 3.94
N PRO A 145 -4.46 -5.23 5.00
CA PRO A 145 -4.34 -6.69 4.86
C PRO A 145 -5.44 -7.22 3.94
N PRO A 146 -5.13 -8.18 3.04
CA PRO A 146 -6.13 -8.76 2.14
C PRO A 146 -7.31 -9.40 2.91
N THR A 147 -8.53 -8.99 2.58
CA THR A 147 -9.76 -9.32 3.33
C THR A 147 -10.08 -10.82 3.35
N HIS A 148 -9.66 -11.59 2.34
CA HIS A 148 -9.83 -13.06 2.34
C HIS A 148 -9.01 -13.78 3.42
N ARG A 149 -7.99 -13.15 4.00
CA ARG A 149 -7.15 -13.69 5.10
C ARG A 149 -7.33 -12.95 6.40
N THR A 150 -7.76 -11.70 6.34
CA THR A 150 -7.98 -10.83 7.50
C THR A 150 -9.34 -10.17 7.34
N ALA A 151 -10.36 -10.78 7.92
CA ALA A 151 -11.75 -10.35 7.74
C ALA A 151 -12.04 -8.94 8.31
N SER A 152 -11.27 -8.51 9.31
CA SER A 152 -11.44 -7.19 9.94
C SER A 152 -10.10 -6.59 10.36
N THR A 153 -9.96 -5.28 10.18
CA THR A 153 -8.82 -4.51 10.71
C THR A 153 -8.84 -4.34 12.22
N THR A 154 -9.92 -4.78 12.90
CA THR A 154 -9.97 -4.87 14.36
C THR A 154 -9.44 -6.19 14.91
N SER A 155 -9.18 -7.19 14.06
CA SER A 155 -8.58 -8.47 14.46
C SER A 155 -7.20 -8.27 15.08
N ASN A 156 -6.86 -9.09 16.08
CA ASN A 156 -5.54 -9.03 16.72
C ASN A 156 -4.45 -9.74 15.92
N GLU A 157 -4.77 -10.33 14.78
CA GLU A 157 -3.79 -10.93 13.88
C GLU A 157 -4.15 -10.57 12.44
N TRP A 158 -3.16 -10.02 11.70
CA TRP A 158 -3.28 -9.71 10.28
C TRP A 158 -2.29 -10.54 9.48
N THR A 159 -2.76 -11.08 8.34
CA THR A 159 -1.91 -11.86 7.42
C THR A 159 -1.54 -11.00 6.23
N TYR A 160 -0.24 -10.92 5.95
CA TYR A 160 0.35 -10.26 4.79
C TYR A 160 1.12 -11.24 3.92
N TRP A 161 1.44 -10.81 2.72
CA TRP A 161 2.20 -11.58 1.75
C TRP A 161 3.54 -10.90 1.47
N TYR A 162 4.62 -11.61 1.69
CA TYR A 162 5.93 -11.16 1.23
C TYR A 162 6.04 -11.29 -0.29
N ASN A 163 5.62 -12.42 -0.83
CA ASN A 163 5.49 -12.71 -2.27
C ASN A 163 4.34 -13.72 -2.46
N ARG A 164 4.13 -14.18 -3.70
CA ARG A 164 3.05 -15.15 -4.00
C ARG A 164 3.09 -16.46 -3.22
N TRP A 165 4.20 -16.80 -2.58
CA TRP A 165 4.43 -18.09 -1.92
C TRP A 165 4.56 -17.96 -0.40
N VAL A 166 4.99 -16.82 0.09
CA VAL A 166 5.35 -16.60 1.49
C VAL A 166 4.43 -15.59 2.14
N THR A 167 3.77 -16.01 3.20
CA THR A 167 2.98 -15.14 4.07
C THR A 167 3.68 -14.92 5.41
N TYR A 168 3.34 -13.83 6.07
CA TYR A 168 3.71 -13.54 7.44
C TYR A 168 2.53 -12.92 8.19
N LYS A 169 2.60 -12.90 9.53
CA LYS A 169 1.55 -12.43 10.39
C LYS A 169 2.03 -11.28 11.26
N VAL A 170 1.22 -10.27 11.40
CA VAL A 170 1.39 -9.17 12.35
C VAL A 170 0.39 -9.38 13.48
N GLN A 171 0.88 -9.57 14.69
CA GLN A 171 0.05 -9.75 15.88
C GLN A 171 0.02 -8.48 16.70
N PHE A 172 -1.17 -8.11 17.15
CA PHE A 172 -1.42 -6.92 17.95
C PHE A 172 -1.81 -7.32 19.37
N ASP A 173 -1.38 -6.51 20.34
CA ASP A 173 -1.82 -6.60 21.73
C ASP A 173 -3.22 -5.96 21.94
N ASP A 174 -3.70 -5.98 23.17
CA ASP A 174 -5.00 -5.43 23.56
C ASP A 174 -5.07 -3.89 23.41
N GLN A 175 -3.92 -3.22 23.30
CA GLN A 175 -3.84 -1.78 23.03
C GLN A 175 -3.82 -1.46 21.53
N GLY A 176 -3.79 -2.49 20.67
CA GLY A 176 -3.70 -2.34 19.22
C GLY A 176 -2.31 -2.00 18.71
N LEU A 177 -1.28 -2.29 19.50
CA LEU A 177 0.11 -2.14 19.11
C LEU A 177 0.69 -3.47 18.65
N VAL A 178 1.60 -3.42 17.68
CA VAL A 178 2.30 -4.62 17.22
C VAL A 178 3.05 -5.27 18.36
N ALA A 179 2.62 -6.44 18.77
CA ALA A 179 3.25 -7.28 19.77
C ALA A 179 4.33 -8.17 19.16
N ASN A 180 4.06 -8.72 17.94
CA ASN A 180 4.95 -9.66 17.29
C ASN A 180 4.75 -9.69 15.76
N VAL A 181 5.78 -10.11 15.03
CA VAL A 181 5.73 -10.42 13.59
C VAL A 181 6.29 -11.81 13.37
N ILE A 182 5.48 -12.71 12.79
CA ILE A 182 5.80 -14.13 12.67
C ILE A 182 5.94 -14.48 11.18
N GLY A 183 7.05 -15.11 10.82
CA GLY A 183 7.29 -15.65 9.48
C GLY A 183 7.74 -14.63 8.45
N SER A 184 8.01 -13.36 8.82
CA SER A 184 8.50 -12.36 7.87
C SER A 184 9.92 -12.68 7.42
N PRO A 185 10.19 -12.76 6.12
CA PRO A 185 11.55 -12.87 5.59
C PRO A 185 12.27 -11.50 5.54
N ALA A 186 11.55 -10.38 5.68
CA ALA A 186 12.16 -9.07 5.81
C ALA A 186 12.82 -8.93 7.19
N PRO A 187 13.89 -8.13 7.35
CA PRO A 187 14.49 -7.86 8.64
C PRO A 187 13.48 -7.12 9.51
N THR A 188 12.66 -7.87 10.21
CA THR A 188 11.81 -7.34 11.28
C THR A 188 12.73 -7.12 12.47
N GLN A 189 12.99 -5.86 12.77
CA GLN A 189 13.61 -5.56 14.04
C GLN A 189 12.55 -5.80 15.12
N ASN A 190 12.69 -6.92 15.84
CA ASN A 190 11.91 -7.18 17.06
C ASN A 190 12.33 -6.22 18.22
N GLN A 191 13.00 -5.12 17.88
CA GLN A 191 13.32 -4.08 18.85
C GLN A 191 12.14 -3.11 18.97
N PRO A 192 11.78 -2.72 20.20
CA PRO A 192 10.78 -1.70 20.42
C PRO A 192 11.20 -0.39 19.73
N ILE A 193 10.23 0.34 19.18
CA ILE A 193 10.46 1.70 18.68
C ILE A 193 11.04 2.51 19.84
N GLN A 194 12.29 2.94 19.69
CA GLN A 194 12.90 3.82 20.68
C GLN A 194 12.37 5.25 20.47
N PRO A 195 12.04 5.99 21.55
CA PRO A 195 11.75 7.40 21.44
C PRO A 195 12.97 8.12 20.85
N ASP A 196 12.70 9.14 20.04
CA ASP A 196 13.76 9.93 19.40
C ASP A 196 14.82 10.38 20.42
N PRO A 197 16.11 10.27 20.11
CA PRO A 197 17.15 10.83 20.96
C PRO A 197 16.91 12.35 21.10
N LYS A 198 16.98 12.83 22.34
CA LYS A 198 16.87 14.28 22.61
C LYS A 198 17.88 15.02 21.72
N PRO A 199 17.53 16.19 21.17
CA PRO A 199 18.44 16.97 20.33
C PRO A 199 19.76 17.18 21.06
N VAL A 200 20.85 16.74 20.46
CA VAL A 200 22.20 17.02 20.98
C VAL A 200 22.42 18.53 20.87
N PRO A 201 22.79 19.23 21.96
CA PRO A 201 23.06 20.65 21.89
C PRO A 201 24.14 20.93 20.87
N THR A 202 23.85 21.74 19.89
CA THR A 202 24.84 22.18 18.89
C THR A 202 25.99 22.89 19.60
N PRO A 203 27.26 22.50 19.39
CA PRO A 203 28.38 23.22 19.97
C PRO A 203 28.36 24.69 19.51
N LYS A 204 28.32 25.61 20.46
CA LYS A 204 28.42 27.03 20.16
C LYS A 204 29.73 27.27 19.38
N SER A 205 29.61 27.75 18.15
CA SER A 205 30.75 28.18 17.35
C SER A 205 31.65 29.14 18.14
N ALA A 206 32.85 28.71 18.41
CA ALA A 206 33.85 29.57 19.04
C ALA A 206 34.20 30.71 18.06
N SER A 207 33.81 31.93 18.41
CA SER A 207 34.20 33.12 17.66
C SER A 207 35.70 33.33 17.79
N HIS A 208 36.41 33.09 16.69
CA HIS A 208 37.84 33.48 16.57
C HIS A 208 37.92 35.01 16.60
N GLY A 209 38.24 35.54 17.75
CA GLY A 209 38.62 36.94 17.91
C GLY A 209 39.93 37.22 17.16
N LYS A 210 39.84 37.93 16.03
CA LYS A 210 40.98 38.42 15.26
C LYS A 210 41.61 39.59 16.00
N LYS A 211 42.69 39.35 16.78
CA LYS A 211 43.53 40.44 17.30
C LYS A 211 44.30 41.04 16.11
N ARG A 212 44.02 42.32 15.81
CA ARG A 212 44.90 43.16 14.99
C ARG A 212 46.02 43.71 15.89
N LYS A 213 47.27 43.56 15.47
CA LYS A 213 48.37 44.41 15.77
C LYS A 213 48.54 45.42 14.64
#